data_2408bc3f0f5418706cebbc793c4f5058
#
_entry.id   2408bc3f0f5418706cebbc793c4f5058
#
_cell.length_a   1.000
_cell.length_b   1.000
_cell.length_c   1.000
_cell.angle_alpha   90.00
_cell.angle_beta   90.00
_cell.angle_gamma   90.00
#
_symmetry.space_group_name_H-M   'P 1'
#
loop_
_entity.id
_entity.type
_entity.pdbx_description
1 polymer ?
#
loop_
_entity_poly.entity_id
_entity_poly.type
_entity_poly.pdbx_seq_one_letter_code
_entity_poly.pdbx_strand_id
1 'polypeptide(L)'
;LIRTLSALCRNEPGVLGQMALECGKYNANILSLAAGETENPGISRIVLCVDGDDAAIDEVGKYLDSLDAVIRIDDLSRKDFVDRELVMVKVSMDRANTGQLMQIFEVFRANVVGMGQETVTVELSGDRERVDGLIKILAPYGIKSMCRSGMIALKRGDE
;
A
#
# COMPACT_ATOMS: atom_id res chain seq x y z
N LEU A 1 -8.93 11.21 -7.56
CA LEU A 1 -9.56 10.56 -6.41
C LEU A 1 -8.99 9.17 -6.23
N ILE A 2 -8.58 8.86 -5.01
CA ILE A 2 -7.96 7.57 -4.69
C ILE A 2 -9.02 6.63 -4.11
N ARG A 3 -9.11 5.43 -4.67
CA ARG A 3 -10.01 4.39 -4.19
C ARG A 3 -9.26 3.09 -3.94
N THR A 4 -9.74 2.32 -2.98
CA THR A 4 -9.17 1.04 -2.57
C THR A 4 -10.12 -0.08 -2.92
N LEU A 5 -9.66 -0.98 -3.80
CA LEU A 5 -10.40 -2.16 -4.22
C LEU A 5 -9.76 -3.40 -3.63
N SER A 6 -10.58 -4.30 -3.10
CA SER A 6 -10.14 -5.60 -2.59
C SER A 6 -10.79 -6.72 -3.39
N ALA A 7 -9.99 -7.58 -3.96
CA ALA A 7 -10.47 -8.70 -4.77
C ALA A 7 -10.05 -10.03 -4.15
N LEU A 8 -10.99 -10.95 -4.01
CA LEU A 8 -10.72 -12.36 -3.76
C LEU A 8 -10.74 -13.09 -5.09
N CYS A 9 -9.65 -13.77 -5.40
CA CYS A 9 -9.45 -14.42 -6.69
C CYS A 9 -8.98 -15.84 -6.51
N ARG A 10 -9.29 -16.72 -7.49
CA ARG A 10 -8.58 -17.99 -7.55
C ARG A 10 -7.10 -17.71 -7.78
N ASN A 11 -6.24 -18.46 -7.08
CA ASN A 11 -4.79 -18.31 -7.20
C ASN A 11 -4.30 -18.94 -8.51
N GLU A 12 -4.48 -18.21 -9.61
CA GLU A 12 -4.16 -18.64 -10.98
C GLU A 12 -3.20 -17.65 -11.65
N PRO A 13 -2.32 -18.13 -12.53
CA PRO A 13 -1.48 -17.23 -13.33
C PRO A 13 -2.32 -16.27 -14.20
N GLY A 14 -1.86 -15.04 -14.33
CA GLY A 14 -2.42 -14.06 -15.25
C GLY A 14 -3.56 -13.20 -14.71
N VAL A 15 -4.15 -13.51 -13.56
CA VAL A 15 -5.24 -12.72 -12.98
C VAL A 15 -4.79 -11.29 -12.69
N LEU A 16 -3.63 -11.14 -12.06
CA LEU A 16 -3.07 -9.82 -11.76
C LEU A 16 -2.78 -9.00 -13.02
N GLY A 17 -2.27 -9.66 -14.05
CA GLY A 17 -2.01 -9.03 -15.35
C GLY A 17 -3.29 -8.50 -16.00
N GLN A 18 -4.37 -9.24 -15.93
CA GLN A 18 -5.67 -8.79 -16.43
C GLN A 18 -6.19 -7.58 -15.68
N MET A 19 -6.06 -7.57 -14.35
CA MET A 19 -6.45 -6.43 -13.52
C MET A 19 -5.66 -5.16 -13.89
N ALA A 20 -4.35 -5.29 -14.01
CA ALA A 20 -3.48 -4.17 -14.36
C ALA A 20 -3.79 -3.63 -15.75
N LEU A 21 -4.02 -4.50 -16.71
CA LEU A 21 -4.36 -4.12 -18.09
C LEU A 21 -5.68 -3.33 -18.14
N GLU A 22 -6.68 -3.78 -17.40
CA GLU A 22 -7.97 -3.12 -17.36
C GLU A 22 -7.90 -1.73 -16.74
N CYS A 23 -7.15 -1.59 -15.63
CA CYS A 23 -6.90 -0.27 -15.03
C CYS A 23 -6.28 0.69 -16.06
N GLY A 24 -5.34 0.22 -16.85
CA GLY A 24 -4.69 1.02 -17.90
C GLY A 24 -5.64 1.50 -18.98
N LYS A 25 -6.61 0.67 -19.37
CA LYS A 25 -7.60 1.01 -20.40
C LYS A 25 -8.49 2.20 -20.00
N TYR A 26 -8.79 2.32 -18.71
CA TYR A 26 -9.62 3.41 -18.18
C TYR A 26 -8.82 4.57 -17.61
N ASN A 27 -7.52 4.59 -17.87
CA ASN A 27 -6.61 5.61 -17.32
C ASN A 27 -6.66 5.71 -15.80
N ALA A 28 -6.89 4.57 -15.14
CA ALA A 28 -6.82 4.45 -13.69
C ALA A 28 -5.40 4.02 -13.31
N ASN A 29 -4.70 4.89 -12.58
CA ASN A 29 -3.31 4.65 -12.19
C ASN A 29 -3.25 3.82 -10.92
N ILE A 30 -2.52 2.70 -10.95
CA ILE A 30 -2.29 1.88 -9.77
C ILE A 30 -1.19 2.52 -8.93
N LEU A 31 -1.55 3.03 -7.76
CA LEU A 31 -0.62 3.64 -6.83
C LEU A 31 0.08 2.62 -5.95
N SER A 32 -0.64 1.57 -5.56
CA SER A 32 -0.09 0.48 -4.78
C SER A 32 -0.86 -0.80 -5.03
N LEU A 33 -0.18 -1.92 -4.84
CA LEU A 33 -0.73 -3.24 -5.02
C LEU A 33 -0.11 -4.19 -4.01
N ALA A 34 -0.95 -4.96 -3.34
CA ALA A 34 -0.51 -6.04 -2.46
C ALA A 34 -1.33 -7.29 -2.79
N ALA A 35 -0.65 -8.41 -2.97
CA ALA A 35 -1.27 -9.69 -3.31
C ALA A 35 -0.65 -10.80 -2.48
N GLY A 36 -1.49 -11.68 -1.96
CA GLY A 36 -1.03 -12.82 -1.18
C GLY A 36 -2.10 -13.88 -1.05
N GLU A 37 -1.65 -15.09 -0.72
CA GLU A 37 -2.58 -16.18 -0.41
C GLU A 37 -3.39 -15.85 0.84
N THR A 38 -4.61 -16.36 0.86
CA THR A 38 -5.45 -16.34 2.06
C THR A 38 -5.23 -17.60 2.89
N GLU A 39 -6.04 -17.82 3.92
CA GLU A 39 -6.08 -19.08 4.68
C GLU A 39 -6.40 -20.28 3.82
N ASN A 40 -6.94 -20.05 2.63
CA ASN A 40 -7.12 -21.08 1.59
C ASN A 40 -6.05 -20.84 0.51
N PRO A 41 -5.08 -21.75 0.31
CA PRO A 41 -4.01 -21.56 -0.67
C PRO A 41 -4.50 -21.46 -2.12
N GLY A 42 -5.70 -21.93 -2.40
CA GLY A 42 -6.32 -21.78 -3.73
C GLY A 42 -6.92 -20.40 -3.99
N ILE A 43 -6.94 -19.54 -3.01
CA ILE A 43 -7.55 -18.21 -3.07
C ILE A 43 -6.55 -17.14 -2.63
N SER A 44 -6.38 -16.12 -3.45
CA SER A 44 -5.55 -14.95 -3.16
C SER A 44 -6.42 -13.72 -2.93
N ARG A 45 -5.93 -12.83 -2.08
CA ARG A 45 -6.48 -11.49 -1.94
C ARG A 45 -5.55 -10.48 -2.57
N ILE A 46 -6.12 -9.60 -3.39
CA ILE A 46 -5.38 -8.53 -4.06
C ILE A 46 -6.01 -7.21 -3.61
N VAL A 47 -5.19 -6.31 -3.07
CA VAL A 47 -5.63 -4.97 -2.68
C VAL A 47 -4.97 -3.96 -3.61
N LEU A 48 -5.80 -3.19 -4.30
CA LEU A 48 -5.39 -2.16 -5.25
C LEU A 48 -5.77 -0.78 -4.73
N CYS A 49 -4.83 0.14 -4.70
CA CYS A 49 -5.11 1.56 -4.54
C CYS A 49 -4.98 2.21 -5.92
N VAL A 50 -6.07 2.77 -6.41
CA VAL A 50 -6.14 3.35 -7.75
C VAL A 50 -6.52 4.82 -7.68
N ASP A 51 -5.89 5.63 -8.54
CA ASP A 51 -6.23 7.02 -8.74
C ASP A 51 -6.84 7.21 -10.12
N GLY A 52 -8.00 7.85 -10.17
CA GLY A 52 -8.73 8.10 -11.41
C GLY A 52 -10.10 8.68 -11.15
N ASP A 53 -10.87 8.83 -12.22
CA ASP A 53 -12.26 9.25 -12.11
C ASP A 53 -13.13 8.17 -11.49
N ASP A 54 -14.09 8.57 -10.66
CA ASP A 54 -15.03 7.63 -10.04
C ASP A 54 -15.72 6.72 -11.04
N ALA A 55 -16.20 7.30 -12.15
CA ALA A 55 -16.87 6.55 -13.21
C ALA A 55 -15.93 5.52 -13.85
N ALA A 56 -14.67 5.87 -14.08
CA ALA A 56 -13.66 4.97 -14.64
C ALA A 56 -13.35 3.81 -13.69
N ILE A 57 -13.20 4.10 -12.41
CA ILE A 57 -12.92 3.08 -11.40
C ILE A 57 -14.14 2.16 -11.21
N ASP A 58 -15.37 2.69 -11.27
CA ASP A 58 -16.57 1.86 -11.24
C ASP A 58 -16.62 0.89 -12.42
N GLU A 59 -16.26 1.32 -13.62
CA GLU A 59 -16.19 0.42 -14.79
C GLU A 59 -15.10 -0.64 -14.64
N VAL A 60 -13.94 -0.29 -14.11
CA VAL A 60 -12.89 -1.24 -13.77
C VAL A 60 -13.42 -2.28 -12.79
N GLY A 61 -14.09 -1.85 -11.73
CA GLY A 61 -14.68 -2.75 -10.73
C GLY A 61 -15.68 -3.72 -11.32
N LYS A 62 -16.56 -3.25 -12.20
CA LYS A 62 -17.54 -4.10 -12.90
C LYS A 62 -16.87 -5.14 -13.77
N TYR A 63 -15.84 -4.73 -14.52
CA TYR A 63 -15.12 -5.66 -15.38
C TYR A 63 -14.41 -6.74 -14.54
N LEU A 64 -13.72 -6.34 -13.48
CA LEU A 64 -13.02 -7.28 -12.62
C LEU A 64 -13.98 -8.26 -11.96
N ASP A 65 -15.15 -7.79 -11.54
CA ASP A 65 -16.19 -8.65 -10.96
C ASP A 65 -16.74 -9.67 -11.98
N SER A 66 -16.67 -9.35 -13.25
CA SER A 66 -17.10 -10.24 -14.34
C SER A 66 -16.10 -11.34 -14.70
N LEU A 67 -14.85 -11.24 -14.26
CA LEU A 67 -13.82 -12.23 -14.54
C LEU A 67 -14.11 -13.54 -13.81
N ASP A 68 -13.97 -14.66 -14.51
CA ASP A 68 -14.24 -15.98 -13.95
C ASP A 68 -13.36 -16.31 -12.74
N ALA A 69 -12.09 -15.88 -12.76
CA ALA A 69 -11.16 -16.09 -11.67
C ALA A 69 -11.43 -15.20 -10.44
N VAL A 70 -12.20 -14.13 -10.58
CA VAL A 70 -12.54 -13.22 -9.48
C VAL A 70 -13.79 -13.74 -8.77
N ILE A 71 -13.63 -14.11 -7.50
CA ILE A 71 -14.72 -14.63 -6.67
C ILE A 71 -15.58 -13.46 -6.17
N ARG A 72 -14.94 -12.39 -5.72
CA ARG A 72 -15.62 -11.23 -5.16
C ARG A 72 -14.71 -10.01 -5.27
N ILE A 73 -15.31 -8.86 -5.52
CA ILE A 73 -14.62 -7.58 -5.45
C ILE A 73 -15.39 -6.62 -4.55
N ASP A 74 -14.65 -5.91 -3.70
CA ASP A 74 -15.20 -4.91 -2.80
C ASP A 74 -14.51 -3.57 -3.01
N ASP A 75 -15.28 -2.52 -3.09
CA ASP A 75 -14.79 -1.16 -3.01
C ASP A 75 -14.74 -0.74 -1.53
N LEU A 76 -13.57 -0.85 -0.93
CA LEU A 76 -13.39 -0.57 0.49
C LEU A 76 -13.52 0.93 0.80
N SER A 77 -13.31 1.80 -0.18
CA SER A 77 -13.42 3.25 0.02
C SER A 77 -14.84 3.70 0.40
N ARG A 78 -15.83 2.85 0.12
CA ARG A 78 -17.24 3.09 0.47
C ARG A 78 -17.65 2.39 1.75
N LYS A 79 -16.70 1.82 2.48
CA LYS A 79 -16.94 1.02 3.68
C LYS A 79 -15.95 1.40 4.76
N ASP A 80 -16.25 1.07 5.99
CA ASP A 80 -15.27 1.18 7.07
C ASP A 80 -14.28 0.01 6.96
N PHE A 81 -13.00 0.32 6.93
CA PHE A 81 -11.95 -0.68 6.76
C PHE A 81 -10.72 -0.36 7.59
N VAL A 82 -9.92 -1.38 7.82
CA VAL A 82 -8.61 -1.29 8.47
C VAL A 82 -7.55 -1.48 7.41
N ASP A 83 -6.59 -0.60 7.36
CA ASP A 83 -5.46 -0.69 6.44
C ASP A 83 -4.12 -0.62 7.16
N ARG A 84 -3.12 -1.26 6.58
CA ARG A 84 -1.73 -1.18 7.05
C ARG A 84 -0.79 -1.28 5.86
N GLU A 85 0.34 -0.61 6.01
CA GLU A 85 1.42 -0.66 5.05
C GLU A 85 2.74 -0.69 5.82
N LEU A 86 3.72 -1.39 5.29
CA LEU A 86 5.10 -1.35 5.78
C LEU A 86 5.92 -0.48 4.84
N VAL A 87 6.68 0.45 5.40
CA VAL A 87 7.63 1.27 4.65
C VAL A 87 9.02 1.13 5.25
N MET A 88 10.03 1.09 4.39
CA MET A 88 11.43 1.24 4.77
C MET A 88 11.99 2.49 4.12
N VAL A 89 12.65 3.34 4.91
CA VAL A 89 13.21 4.61 4.45
C VAL A 89 14.66 4.70 4.87
N LYS A 90 15.53 4.97 3.93
CA LYS A 90 16.94 5.29 4.20
C LYS A 90 17.11 6.80 4.08
N VAL A 91 17.53 7.43 5.16
CA VAL A 91 17.65 8.88 5.24
C VAL A 91 19.07 9.28 5.63
N SER A 92 19.53 10.43 5.12
CA SER A 92 20.84 10.99 5.48
C SER A 92 20.88 11.31 6.97
N MET A 93 22.02 10.99 7.57
CA MET A 93 22.25 11.23 9.00
C MET A 93 23.67 11.76 9.19
N ASP A 94 23.78 12.80 9.99
CA ASP A 94 25.07 13.33 10.45
C ASP A 94 25.00 13.61 11.96
N ARG A 95 26.09 14.10 12.54
CA ARG A 95 26.13 14.39 13.97
C ARG A 95 25.16 15.47 14.38
N ALA A 96 24.90 16.42 13.49
CA ALA A 96 24.03 17.56 13.80
C ALA A 96 22.54 17.15 13.85
N ASN A 97 22.12 16.17 13.04
CA ASN A 97 20.71 15.80 12.93
C ASN A 97 20.34 14.47 13.59
N THR A 98 21.31 13.68 14.06
CA THR A 98 21.06 12.36 14.65
C THR A 98 20.02 12.41 15.79
N GLY A 99 20.16 13.37 16.71
CA GLY A 99 19.23 13.50 17.81
C GLY A 99 17.82 13.80 17.39
N GLN A 100 17.64 14.68 16.41
CA GLN A 100 16.32 15.01 15.85
C GLN A 100 15.69 13.82 15.15
N LEU A 101 16.47 13.08 14.37
CA LEU A 101 15.97 11.87 13.69
C LEU A 101 15.51 10.81 14.69
N MET A 102 16.29 10.57 15.74
CA MET A 102 15.91 9.60 16.77
C MET A 102 14.62 9.99 17.47
N GLN A 103 14.39 11.27 17.73
CA GLN A 103 13.14 11.78 18.30
C GLN A 103 11.96 11.56 17.36
N ILE A 104 12.14 11.80 16.06
CA ILE A 104 11.11 11.54 15.04
C ILE A 104 10.73 10.06 15.04
N PHE A 105 11.72 9.17 15.03
CA PHE A 105 11.48 7.74 15.03
C PHE A 105 10.74 7.29 16.28
N GLU A 106 11.06 7.85 17.44
CA GLU A 106 10.38 7.54 18.68
C GLU A 106 8.91 7.97 18.66
N VAL A 107 8.63 9.19 18.19
CA VAL A 107 7.25 9.71 18.08
C VAL A 107 6.40 8.84 17.17
N PHE A 108 6.92 8.43 16.04
CA PHE A 108 6.21 7.54 15.10
C PHE A 108 6.26 6.08 15.51
N ARG A 109 7.04 5.71 16.50
CA ARG A 109 7.34 4.32 16.87
C ARG A 109 7.91 3.54 15.70
N ALA A 110 8.76 4.20 14.93
CA ALA A 110 9.49 3.60 13.85
C ALA A 110 10.76 2.92 14.38
N ASN A 111 11.13 1.79 13.81
CA ASN A 111 12.28 1.02 14.26
C ASN A 111 13.47 1.23 13.36
N VAL A 112 14.64 1.49 13.93
CA VAL A 112 15.89 1.52 13.19
C VAL A 112 16.27 0.08 12.85
N VAL A 113 16.43 -0.22 11.56
CA VAL A 113 16.77 -1.55 11.06
C VAL A 113 18.15 -1.62 10.40
N GLY A 114 18.76 -0.48 10.15
CA GLY A 114 20.11 -0.40 9.61
C GLY A 114 20.73 0.94 9.91
N MET A 115 22.05 0.96 10.10
CA MET A 115 22.78 2.18 10.37
C MET A 115 24.12 2.13 9.68
N GLY A 116 24.36 3.07 8.78
CA GLY A 116 25.65 3.31 8.18
C GLY A 116 26.36 4.50 8.82
N GLN A 117 27.44 4.95 8.21
CA GLN A 117 28.17 6.12 8.72
C GLN A 117 27.43 7.42 8.40
N GLU A 118 26.74 7.48 7.28
CA GLU A 118 26.10 8.69 6.74
C GLU A 118 24.59 8.52 6.53
N THR A 119 24.04 7.35 6.86
CA THR A 119 22.62 7.05 6.66
C THR A 119 22.09 6.20 7.79
N VAL A 120 20.78 6.29 7.99
CA VAL A 120 20.03 5.39 8.86
C VAL A 120 18.82 4.88 8.09
N THR A 121 18.54 3.60 8.24
CA THR A 121 17.37 2.95 7.65
C THR A 121 16.36 2.65 8.74
N VAL A 122 15.14 3.08 8.52
CA VAL A 122 14.04 2.94 9.48
C VAL A 122 12.86 2.24 8.82
N GLU A 123 12.10 1.47 9.60
CA GLU A 123 10.86 0.86 9.17
C GLU A 123 9.68 1.37 10.00
N LEU A 124 8.51 1.43 9.36
CA LEU A 124 7.26 1.76 10.02
C LEU A 124 6.13 0.95 9.40
N SER A 125 5.34 0.32 10.27
CA SER A 125 4.06 -0.27 9.88
C SER A 125 2.94 0.61 10.43
N GLY A 126 2.04 1.05 9.59
CA GLY A 126 0.94 1.91 9.98
C GLY A 126 -0.10 2.07 8.88
N ASP A 127 -1.12 2.86 9.17
CA ASP A 127 -2.06 3.26 8.14
C ASP A 127 -1.39 4.24 7.15
N ARG A 128 -2.07 4.54 6.07
CA ARG A 128 -1.53 5.39 5.01
C ARG A 128 -1.16 6.78 5.52
N GLU A 129 -2.00 7.37 6.34
CA GLU A 129 -1.78 8.72 6.88
C GLU A 129 -0.49 8.76 7.70
N ARG A 130 -0.28 7.76 8.54
CA ARG A 130 0.90 7.67 9.40
C ARG A 130 2.18 7.44 8.59
N VAL A 131 2.15 6.55 7.62
CA VAL A 131 3.28 6.29 6.72
C VAL A 131 3.62 7.54 5.91
N ASP A 132 2.64 8.17 5.29
CA ASP A 132 2.83 9.40 4.53
C ASP A 132 3.35 10.54 5.43
N GLY A 133 2.88 10.60 6.67
CA GLY A 133 3.36 11.58 7.65
C GLY A 133 4.84 11.42 7.97
N LEU A 134 5.30 10.20 8.17
CA LEU A 134 6.73 9.94 8.41
C LEU A 134 7.57 10.34 7.20
N ILE A 135 7.16 9.93 6.01
CA ILE A 135 7.88 10.26 4.77
C ILE A 135 8.00 11.77 4.61
N LYS A 136 6.92 12.49 4.84
CA LYS A 136 6.88 13.95 4.73
C LYS A 136 7.85 14.63 5.71
N ILE A 137 7.90 14.16 6.94
CA ILE A 137 8.79 14.71 7.96
C ILE A 137 10.25 14.38 7.64
N LEU A 138 10.54 13.21 7.10
CA LEU A 138 11.90 12.80 6.76
C LEU A 138 12.45 13.45 5.47
N ALA A 139 11.58 13.87 4.57
CA ALA A 139 11.98 14.42 3.27
C ALA A 139 13.03 15.55 3.39
N PRO A 140 12.90 16.54 4.29
CA PRO A 140 13.89 17.62 4.43
C PRO A 140 15.29 17.14 4.84
N TYR A 141 15.40 15.99 5.49
CA TYR A 141 16.70 15.43 5.89
C TYR A 141 17.45 14.75 4.74
N GLY A 142 16.76 14.47 3.66
CA GLY A 142 17.31 13.82 2.48
C GLY A 142 17.09 12.32 2.47
N ILE A 143 16.00 11.89 1.81
CA ILE A 143 15.70 10.47 1.59
C ILE A 143 16.60 9.94 0.49
N LYS A 144 17.42 8.94 0.80
CA LYS A 144 18.32 8.30 -0.14
C LYS A 144 17.64 7.19 -0.95
N SER A 145 16.79 6.42 -0.29
CA SER A 145 15.95 5.41 -0.92
C SER A 145 14.77 5.07 -0.03
N MET A 146 13.74 4.53 -0.63
CA MET A 146 12.52 4.17 0.07
C MET A 146 11.84 3.00 -0.66
N CYS A 147 11.24 2.11 0.11
CA CYS A 147 10.46 1.00 -0.43
C CYS A 147 9.19 0.85 0.38
N ARG A 148 8.06 0.74 -0.30
CA ARG A 148 6.75 0.53 0.31
C ARG A 148 6.21 -0.83 -0.09
N SER A 149 5.58 -1.52 0.86
CA SER A 149 4.97 -2.83 0.61
C SER A 149 3.68 -2.75 -0.22
N GLY A 150 3.06 -1.58 -0.28
CA GLY A 150 1.66 -1.46 -0.68
C GLY A 150 0.73 -1.73 0.50
N MET A 151 -0.49 -1.22 0.39
CA MET A 151 -1.48 -1.31 1.44
C MET A 151 -2.18 -2.66 1.43
N ILE A 152 -2.26 -3.30 2.60
CA ILE A 152 -3.21 -4.39 2.85
C ILE A 152 -4.41 -3.81 3.61
N ALA A 153 -5.59 -4.38 3.38
CA ALA A 153 -6.81 -3.86 3.99
C ALA A 153 -7.85 -4.94 4.14
N LEU A 154 -8.64 -4.83 5.20
CA LEU A 154 -9.81 -5.67 5.45
C LEU A 154 -10.96 -4.78 5.92
N LYS A 155 -12.18 -5.16 5.59
CA LYS A 155 -13.37 -4.52 6.18
C LYS A 155 -13.32 -4.62 7.70
N ARG A 156 -13.82 -3.57 8.35
CA ARG A 156 -13.97 -3.58 9.79
C ARG A 156 -15.26 -4.30 10.15
N GLY A 157 -15.26 -5.03 11.29
CA GLY A 157 -16.45 -5.68 11.83
C GLY A 157 -16.60 -7.15 11.43
N ASP A 158 -17.84 -7.64 11.52
CA ASP A 158 -18.16 -9.06 11.49
C ASP A 158 -18.51 -9.61 10.11
N GLU A 159 -17.96 -9.08 9.07
CA GLU A 159 -18.19 -9.59 7.73
C GLU A 159 -17.16 -10.59 7.26
#